data_1f2794fec11866aa2986c9dd6be2b129
#
_entry.id   1f2794fec11866aa2986c9dd6be2b129
#
_cell.length_a   1.000
_cell.length_b   1.000
_cell.length_c   1.000
_cell.angle_alpha   90.00
_cell.angle_beta   90.00
_cell.angle_gamma   90.00
#
_symmetry.space_group_name_H-M   'P 1'
#
loop_
_entity.id
_entity.type
_entity.pdbx_description
1 polymer ?
#
loop_
_entity_poly.entity_id
_entity_poly.type
_entity_poly.pdbx_seq_one_letter_code
_entity_poly.pdbx_strand_id
1 'polypeptide(L)'
;MNFFDSEDLERAEVYRLFAYLFMEIPQIEYIEEFENFAGISINDTYEEIFDDYIALFIDGEVPNYEEYYLAEIYKNIPINFELRNVQHFYWTAGVAIDEEIDLPPDHISMELIFMSYLIEKKLKDLQIDFLRRLCEWIPLFCDTLYEKAKTDFYKEVATSLKEFVLSECEG
;
A
#
# COMPACT_ATOMS: atom_id res chain seq x y z
N MET A 1 -10.26 18.97 -19.78
CA MET A 1 -9.48 17.87 -19.18
C MET A 1 -9.56 16.65 -20.09
N ASN A 2 -8.43 16.05 -20.39
CA ASN A 2 -8.39 14.84 -21.21
C ASN A 2 -8.96 13.67 -20.39
N PHE A 3 -9.70 12.76 -21.03
CA PHE A 3 -10.26 11.56 -20.40
C PHE A 3 -9.18 10.72 -19.69
N PHE A 4 -8.00 10.57 -20.30
CA PHE A 4 -6.89 9.83 -19.72
C PHE A 4 -6.36 10.48 -18.44
N ASP A 5 -6.35 11.80 -18.36
CA ASP A 5 -5.91 12.51 -17.15
C ASP A 5 -6.87 12.26 -16.00
N SER A 6 -8.17 12.13 -16.27
CA SER A 6 -9.17 11.82 -15.26
C SER A 6 -9.00 10.43 -14.67
N GLU A 7 -8.74 9.43 -15.52
CA GLU A 7 -8.49 8.05 -15.07
C GLU A 7 -7.22 7.98 -14.22
N ASP A 8 -6.15 8.66 -14.64
CA ASP A 8 -4.89 8.69 -13.91
C ASP A 8 -5.07 9.33 -12.54
N LEU A 9 -5.81 10.44 -12.45
CA LEU A 9 -6.09 11.09 -11.18
C LEU A 9 -6.88 10.18 -10.24
N GLU A 10 -7.87 9.46 -10.77
CA GLU A 10 -8.64 8.49 -9.99
C GLU A 10 -7.76 7.35 -9.47
N ARG A 11 -6.88 6.82 -10.30
CA ARG A 11 -5.93 5.78 -9.90
C ARG A 11 -5.01 6.27 -8.78
N ALA A 12 -4.44 7.46 -8.94
CA ALA A 12 -3.56 8.06 -7.95
C ALA A 12 -4.28 8.24 -6.60
N GLU A 13 -5.55 8.65 -6.62
CA GLU A 13 -6.35 8.78 -5.41
C GLU A 13 -6.58 7.45 -4.71
N VAL A 14 -6.78 6.36 -5.46
CA VAL A 14 -6.94 5.02 -4.88
C VAL A 14 -5.66 4.58 -4.18
N TYR A 15 -4.50 4.78 -4.81
CA TYR A 15 -3.22 4.49 -4.15
C TYR A 15 -3.06 5.27 -2.86
N ARG A 16 -3.41 6.56 -2.84
CA ARG A 16 -3.32 7.38 -1.63
C ARG A 16 -4.28 6.91 -0.54
N LEU A 17 -5.51 6.54 -0.91
CA LEU A 17 -6.48 6.03 0.06
C LEU A 17 -5.91 4.82 0.81
N PHE A 18 -5.41 3.83 0.08
CA PHE A 18 -4.82 2.65 0.72
C PHE A 18 -3.57 3.00 1.53
N ALA A 19 -2.75 3.94 1.06
CA ALA A 19 -1.58 4.38 1.82
C ALA A 19 -1.97 4.92 3.19
N TYR A 20 -3.00 5.75 3.25
CA TYR A 20 -3.46 6.34 4.52
C TYR A 20 -4.07 5.31 5.47
N LEU A 21 -4.60 4.21 4.93
CA LEU A 21 -5.16 3.15 5.79
C LEU A 21 -4.08 2.34 6.53
N PHE A 22 -2.83 2.38 6.06
CA PHE A 22 -1.74 1.63 6.67
C PHE A 22 -0.67 2.50 7.32
N MET A 23 -0.67 3.81 7.07
CA MET A 23 0.36 4.73 7.57
C MET A 23 0.30 4.90 9.08
N GLU A 24 -0.90 4.99 9.61
CA GLU A 24 -1.19 5.12 11.04
C GLU A 24 -2.58 4.56 11.29
N ILE A 25 -3.01 4.56 12.54
CA ILE A 25 -4.38 4.16 12.88
C ILE A 25 -5.34 5.02 12.04
N PRO A 26 -6.20 4.40 11.21
CA PRO A 26 -7.01 5.17 10.26
C PRO A 26 -8.03 6.05 10.98
N GLN A 27 -8.13 7.28 10.51
CA GLN A 27 -9.17 8.20 10.97
C GLN A 27 -10.52 7.78 10.38
N ILE A 28 -11.60 8.15 11.06
CA ILE A 28 -12.96 7.81 10.63
C ILE A 28 -13.21 8.24 9.18
N GLU A 29 -12.68 9.39 8.79
CA GLU A 29 -12.83 9.92 7.43
C GLU A 29 -12.31 8.95 6.36
N TYR A 30 -11.17 8.32 6.60
CA TYR A 30 -10.58 7.35 5.66
C TYR A 30 -11.34 6.04 5.65
N ILE A 31 -11.89 5.62 6.80
CA ILE A 31 -12.76 4.46 6.88
C ILE A 31 -14.01 4.68 6.02
N GLU A 32 -14.62 5.85 6.13
CA GLU A 32 -15.79 6.22 5.33
C GLU A 32 -15.46 6.30 3.83
N GLU A 33 -14.31 6.88 3.48
CA GLU A 33 -13.86 6.91 2.09
C GLU A 33 -13.67 5.49 1.53
N PHE A 34 -13.11 4.60 2.35
CA PHE A 34 -12.93 3.22 1.94
C PHE A 34 -14.29 2.52 1.74
N GLU A 35 -15.25 2.73 2.64
CA GLU A 35 -16.60 2.19 2.49
C GLU A 35 -17.22 2.63 1.17
N ASN A 36 -17.09 3.93 0.85
CA ASN A 36 -17.61 4.48 -0.41
C ASN A 36 -16.90 3.86 -1.62
N PHE A 37 -15.59 3.73 -1.57
CA PHE A 37 -14.81 3.14 -2.65
C PHE A 37 -15.19 1.67 -2.88
N ALA A 38 -15.30 0.90 -1.81
CA ALA A 38 -15.60 -0.53 -1.90
C ALA A 38 -17.09 -0.83 -2.11
N GLY A 39 -17.96 0.17 -1.89
CA GLY A 39 -19.40 0.00 -2.02
C GLY A 39 -20.01 -0.87 -0.93
N ILE A 40 -19.45 -0.83 0.28
CA ILE A 40 -19.86 -1.66 1.41
C ILE A 40 -20.09 -0.81 2.65
N SER A 41 -20.75 -1.40 3.65
CA SER A 41 -20.88 -0.83 4.97
C SER A 41 -20.19 -1.75 5.98
N ILE A 42 -19.31 -1.17 6.79
CA ILE A 42 -18.55 -1.89 7.81
C ILE A 42 -19.34 -1.82 9.13
N ASN A 43 -19.55 -2.96 9.76
CA ASN A 43 -20.28 -3.06 11.03
C ASN A 43 -19.36 -3.03 12.24
N ASP A 44 -18.05 -3.11 12.05
CA ASP A 44 -17.09 -3.03 13.16
C ASP A 44 -17.17 -1.66 13.82
N THR A 45 -17.00 -1.63 15.14
CA THR A 45 -16.85 -0.35 15.85
C THR A 45 -15.45 0.22 15.59
N TYR A 46 -15.32 1.53 15.78
CA TYR A 46 -14.01 2.17 15.66
C TYR A 46 -13.00 1.54 16.63
N GLU A 47 -13.43 1.23 17.84
CA GLU A 47 -12.58 0.59 18.84
C GLU A 47 -12.08 -0.79 18.37
N GLU A 48 -12.94 -1.59 17.76
CA GLU A 48 -12.53 -2.87 17.19
C GLU A 48 -11.49 -2.71 16.08
N ILE A 49 -11.68 -1.72 15.22
CA ILE A 49 -10.70 -1.42 14.14
C ILE A 49 -9.38 -0.95 14.74
N PHE A 50 -9.44 -0.09 15.76
CA PHE A 50 -8.27 0.39 16.48
C PHE A 50 -7.47 -0.77 17.09
N ASP A 51 -8.15 -1.65 17.82
CA ASP A 51 -7.52 -2.80 18.46
C ASP A 51 -6.90 -3.76 17.44
N ASP A 52 -7.59 -3.97 16.32
CA ASP A 52 -7.09 -4.83 15.25
C ASP A 52 -5.84 -4.22 14.59
N TYR A 53 -5.84 -2.91 14.36
CA TYR A 53 -4.66 -2.21 13.84
C TYR A 53 -3.44 -2.41 14.75
N ILE A 54 -3.64 -2.27 16.06
CA ILE A 54 -2.56 -2.45 17.04
C ILE A 54 -1.99 -3.87 16.93
N ALA A 55 -2.85 -4.89 16.93
CA ALA A 55 -2.41 -6.28 16.84
C ALA A 55 -1.71 -6.59 15.51
N LEU A 56 -2.26 -6.11 14.40
CA LEU A 56 -1.75 -6.42 13.07
C LEU A 56 -0.42 -5.71 12.79
N PHE A 57 -0.32 -4.41 13.07
CA PHE A 57 0.76 -3.57 12.56
C PHE A 57 1.69 -3.02 13.62
N ILE A 58 1.24 -2.82 14.85
CA ILE A 58 2.09 -2.37 15.95
C ILE A 58 2.73 -3.58 16.63
N ASP A 59 1.93 -4.58 16.98
CA ASP A 59 2.43 -5.83 17.57
C ASP A 59 3.09 -6.73 16.52
N GLY A 60 2.87 -6.45 15.24
CA GLY A 60 3.63 -7.06 14.15
C GLY A 60 3.13 -8.41 13.67
N GLU A 61 1.86 -8.74 13.87
CA GLU A 61 1.29 -9.99 13.32
C GLU A 61 1.38 -10.03 11.79
N VAL A 62 1.30 -8.85 11.15
CA VAL A 62 1.40 -8.70 9.70
C VAL A 62 2.51 -7.72 9.38
N PRO A 63 3.67 -8.18 8.88
CA PRO A 63 4.69 -7.26 8.40
C PRO A 63 4.14 -6.41 7.24
N ASN A 64 4.47 -5.11 7.25
CA ASN A 64 3.92 -4.13 6.32
C ASN A 64 5.00 -3.47 5.45
N TYR A 65 6.04 -4.21 5.12
CA TYR A 65 7.14 -3.75 4.28
C TYR A 65 7.59 -4.82 3.30
N GLU A 66 8.07 -4.38 2.13
CA GLU A 66 8.36 -5.23 0.99
C GLU A 66 9.42 -6.29 1.26
N GLU A 67 10.51 -5.91 1.92
CA GLU A 67 11.66 -6.81 2.10
C GLU A 67 11.28 -8.12 2.79
N TYR A 68 10.37 -8.07 3.75
CA TYR A 68 9.93 -9.28 4.44
C TYR A 68 9.36 -10.32 3.46
N TYR A 69 8.48 -9.88 2.56
CA TYR A 69 7.80 -10.79 1.64
C TYR A 69 8.73 -11.28 0.54
N LEU A 70 9.57 -10.42 0.02
CA LEU A 70 10.50 -10.81 -1.04
C LEU A 70 11.65 -11.65 -0.52
N ALA A 71 12.08 -11.47 0.73
CA ALA A 71 13.08 -12.33 1.36
C ALA A 71 12.58 -13.76 1.50
N GLU A 72 11.29 -13.97 1.69
CA GLU A 72 10.68 -15.30 1.73
C GLU A 72 10.71 -15.99 0.36
N ILE A 73 10.60 -15.22 -0.73
CA ILE A 73 10.62 -15.73 -2.09
C ILE A 73 12.06 -15.93 -2.57
N TYR A 74 12.90 -14.95 -2.37
CA TYR A 74 14.29 -14.90 -2.86
C TYR A 74 15.26 -15.09 -1.69
N LYS A 75 15.46 -16.33 -1.28
CA LYS A 75 16.15 -16.70 -0.03
C LYS A 75 17.62 -16.28 0.09
N ASN A 76 18.25 -15.84 -0.99
CA ASN A 76 19.67 -15.46 -1.00
C ASN A 76 19.90 -13.95 -1.18
N ILE A 77 18.88 -13.13 -0.93
CA ILE A 77 19.00 -11.68 -1.04
C ILE A 77 19.82 -11.14 0.12
N PRO A 78 20.82 -10.26 -0.13
CA PRO A 78 21.52 -9.57 0.96
C PRO A 78 20.57 -8.76 1.82
N ILE A 79 20.90 -8.59 3.10
CA ILE A 79 20.13 -7.78 4.03
C ILE A 79 19.97 -6.35 3.47
N ASN A 80 18.75 -5.82 3.53
CA ASN A 80 18.39 -4.48 3.03
C ASN A 80 18.55 -4.30 1.52
N PHE A 81 18.63 -5.39 0.75
CA PHE A 81 18.76 -5.32 -0.71
C PHE A 81 17.52 -4.64 -1.32
N GLU A 82 16.32 -5.08 -0.93
CA GLU A 82 15.08 -4.51 -1.46
C GLU A 82 14.87 -3.09 -0.95
N LEU A 83 15.23 -2.80 0.28
CA LEU A 83 15.18 -1.45 0.85
C LEU A 83 16.03 -0.48 0.01
N ARG A 84 17.25 -0.88 -0.35
CA ARG A 84 18.14 -0.04 -1.17
C ARG A 84 17.59 0.16 -2.57
N ASN A 85 16.97 -0.87 -3.16
CA ASN A 85 16.35 -0.76 -4.47
C ASN A 85 15.19 0.25 -4.45
N VAL A 86 14.36 0.20 -3.43
CA VAL A 86 13.26 1.17 -3.28
C VAL A 86 13.81 2.59 -3.13
N GLN A 87 14.84 2.77 -2.30
CA GLN A 87 15.48 4.08 -2.12
C GLN A 87 16.05 4.60 -3.45
N HIS A 88 16.58 3.71 -4.28
CA HIS A 88 17.09 4.09 -5.61
C HIS A 88 15.97 4.59 -6.52
N PHE A 89 14.79 3.95 -6.49
CA PHE A 89 13.63 4.44 -7.22
C PHE A 89 13.23 5.85 -6.78
N TYR A 90 13.17 6.09 -5.47
CA TYR A 90 12.82 7.40 -4.94
C TYR A 90 13.83 8.47 -5.40
N TRP A 91 15.11 8.16 -5.28
CA TRP A 91 16.17 9.05 -5.70
C TRP A 91 16.09 9.36 -7.21
N THR A 92 15.88 8.34 -8.04
CA THR A 92 15.76 8.48 -9.50
C THR A 92 14.60 9.39 -9.88
N ALA A 93 13.49 9.31 -9.14
CA ALA A 93 12.32 10.16 -9.37
C ALA A 93 12.46 11.57 -8.77
N GLY A 94 13.55 11.85 -8.07
CA GLY A 94 13.76 13.14 -7.41
C GLY A 94 12.97 13.32 -6.13
N VAL A 95 12.56 12.22 -5.50
CA VAL A 95 11.76 12.24 -4.27
C VAL A 95 12.69 12.05 -3.07
N ALA A 96 12.60 12.97 -2.09
CA ALA A 96 13.25 12.82 -0.79
C ALA A 96 12.19 12.48 0.25
N ILE A 97 12.50 11.52 1.12
CA ILE A 97 11.61 11.19 2.24
C ILE A 97 11.84 12.24 3.34
N ASP A 98 10.73 12.80 3.84
CA ASP A 98 10.77 13.72 4.98
C ASP A 98 11.34 12.99 6.20
N GLU A 99 12.35 13.59 6.83
CA GLU A 99 13.01 13.01 8.01
C GLU A 99 12.06 12.83 9.21
N GLU A 100 10.96 13.58 9.23
CA GLU A 100 9.95 13.46 10.30
C GLU A 100 9.07 12.21 10.12
N ILE A 101 9.07 11.59 8.95
CA ILE A 101 8.32 10.37 8.71
C ILE A 101 9.11 9.19 9.25
N ASP A 102 8.59 8.55 10.30
CA ASP A 102 9.22 7.41 10.96
C ASP A 102 8.71 6.09 10.40
N LEU A 103 8.82 5.93 9.09
CA LEU A 103 8.46 4.70 8.38
C LEU A 103 9.64 4.27 7.50
N PRO A 104 9.89 2.96 7.40
CA PRO A 104 10.93 2.50 6.48
C PRO A 104 10.56 2.83 5.02
N PRO A 105 11.54 3.08 4.16
CA PRO A 105 11.27 3.41 2.75
C PRO A 105 10.42 2.36 2.02
N ASP A 106 10.53 1.08 2.37
CA ASP A 106 9.78 0.00 1.76
C ASP A 106 8.47 -0.34 2.50
N HIS A 107 8.04 0.53 3.41
CA HIS A 107 6.72 0.41 4.05
C HIS A 107 5.64 0.51 2.98
N ILE A 108 4.58 -0.28 3.12
CA ILE A 108 3.51 -0.31 2.11
C ILE A 108 2.94 1.07 1.81
N SER A 109 2.73 1.90 2.83
CA SER A 109 2.21 3.25 2.64
C SER A 109 3.15 4.14 1.85
N MET A 110 4.46 4.01 2.08
CA MET A 110 5.46 4.79 1.36
C MET A 110 5.47 4.42 -0.12
N GLU A 111 5.39 3.13 -0.43
CA GLU A 111 5.38 2.66 -1.82
C GLU A 111 4.10 3.02 -2.55
N LEU A 112 2.96 2.95 -1.87
CA LEU A 112 1.68 3.34 -2.47
C LEU A 112 1.62 4.84 -2.74
N ILE A 113 2.11 5.67 -1.82
CA ILE A 113 2.22 7.13 -2.05
C ILE A 113 3.17 7.42 -3.20
N PHE A 114 4.30 6.72 -3.26
CA PHE A 114 5.26 6.91 -4.35
C PHE A 114 4.62 6.58 -5.70
N MET A 115 3.85 5.49 -5.78
CA MET A 115 3.15 5.15 -7.01
C MET A 115 2.17 6.24 -7.42
N SER A 116 1.41 6.81 -6.47
CA SER A 116 0.51 7.93 -6.75
C SER A 116 1.28 9.15 -7.30
N TYR A 117 2.44 9.43 -6.75
CA TYR A 117 3.31 10.49 -7.23
C TYR A 117 3.76 10.26 -8.66
N LEU A 118 4.20 9.03 -8.99
CA LEU A 118 4.64 8.70 -10.35
C LEU A 118 3.50 8.88 -11.37
N ILE A 119 2.28 8.52 -11.00
CA ILE A 119 1.11 8.69 -11.84
C ILE A 119 0.83 10.18 -12.07
N GLU A 120 0.80 10.96 -11.00
CA GLU A 120 0.51 12.41 -11.09
C GLU A 120 1.55 13.16 -11.90
N LYS A 121 2.83 12.78 -11.77
CA LYS A 121 3.94 13.41 -12.50
C LYS A 121 4.14 12.83 -13.89
N LYS A 122 3.33 11.84 -14.27
CA LYS A 122 3.38 11.19 -15.59
C LYS A 122 4.75 10.58 -15.91
N LEU A 123 5.43 10.07 -14.90
CA LEU A 123 6.71 9.38 -15.04
C LEU A 123 6.46 7.91 -15.41
N LYS A 124 6.04 7.69 -16.66
CA LYS A 124 5.48 6.41 -17.09
C LYS A 124 6.45 5.23 -17.02
N ASP A 125 7.71 5.45 -17.40
CA ASP A 125 8.71 4.37 -17.38
C ASP A 125 8.96 3.89 -15.94
N LEU A 126 9.15 4.84 -15.01
CA LEU A 126 9.32 4.52 -13.59
C LEU A 126 8.06 3.88 -13.02
N GLN A 127 6.88 4.34 -13.45
CA GLN A 127 5.60 3.77 -13.02
C GLN A 127 5.50 2.29 -13.39
N ILE A 128 5.85 1.93 -14.62
CA ILE A 128 5.82 0.55 -15.08
C ILE A 128 6.78 -0.32 -14.27
N ASP A 129 8.01 0.16 -14.08
CA ASP A 129 9.03 -0.59 -13.35
C ASP A 129 8.68 -0.74 -11.87
N PHE A 130 8.18 0.31 -11.24
CA PHE A 130 7.78 0.26 -9.83
C PHE A 130 6.55 -0.61 -9.62
N LEU A 131 5.59 -0.56 -10.55
CA LEU A 131 4.39 -1.40 -10.49
C LEU A 131 4.74 -2.89 -10.45
N ARG A 132 5.76 -3.31 -11.18
CA ARG A 132 6.22 -4.71 -11.14
C ARG A 132 6.57 -5.15 -9.73
N ARG A 133 7.20 -4.27 -8.95
CA ARG A 133 7.53 -4.55 -7.54
C ARG A 133 6.25 -4.72 -6.71
N LEU A 134 5.30 -3.81 -6.87
CA LEU A 134 4.02 -3.90 -6.16
C LEU A 134 3.30 -5.21 -6.48
N CYS A 135 3.34 -5.63 -7.75
CA CYS A 135 2.70 -6.87 -8.19
C CYS A 135 3.30 -8.11 -7.55
N GLU A 136 4.59 -8.07 -7.21
CA GLU A 136 5.27 -9.21 -6.62
C GLU A 136 4.94 -9.41 -5.15
N TRP A 137 4.76 -8.35 -4.36
CA TRP A 137 4.66 -8.52 -2.92
C TRP A 137 3.31 -8.11 -2.30
N ILE A 138 2.61 -7.12 -2.85
CA ILE A 138 1.36 -6.65 -2.25
C ILE A 138 0.28 -7.75 -2.19
N PRO A 139 0.10 -8.59 -3.23
CA PRO A 139 -0.86 -9.69 -3.10
C PRO A 139 -0.55 -10.64 -1.93
N LEU A 140 0.73 -10.90 -1.66
CA LEU A 140 1.15 -11.72 -0.52
C LEU A 140 0.84 -11.03 0.81
N PHE A 141 1.11 -9.74 0.88
CA PHE A 141 0.74 -8.93 2.04
C PHE A 141 -0.77 -9.00 2.29
N CYS A 142 -1.57 -8.84 1.24
CA CYS A 142 -3.03 -8.90 1.34
C CYS A 142 -3.52 -10.26 1.83
N ASP A 143 -2.92 -11.35 1.36
CA ASP A 143 -3.29 -12.69 1.80
C ASP A 143 -2.99 -12.88 3.30
N THR A 144 -1.83 -12.40 3.75
CA THR A 144 -1.45 -12.45 5.16
C THR A 144 -2.39 -11.59 6.02
N LEU A 145 -2.68 -10.38 5.54
CA LEU A 145 -3.60 -9.48 6.24
C LEU A 145 -5.00 -10.09 6.38
N TYR A 146 -5.52 -10.65 5.29
CA TYR A 146 -6.84 -11.29 5.31
C TYR A 146 -6.90 -12.42 6.35
N GLU A 147 -5.86 -13.24 6.37
CA GLU A 147 -5.78 -14.38 7.30
C GLU A 147 -5.71 -13.94 8.75
N LYS A 148 -4.95 -12.90 9.07
CA LYS A 148 -4.72 -12.45 10.45
C LYS A 148 -5.76 -11.46 10.96
N ALA A 149 -6.44 -10.74 10.09
CA ALA A 149 -7.42 -9.73 10.49
C ALA A 149 -8.59 -10.34 11.25
N LYS A 150 -9.00 -9.65 12.29
CA LYS A 150 -10.18 -10.03 13.11
C LYS A 150 -11.43 -9.24 12.72
N THR A 151 -11.24 -8.03 12.20
CA THR A 151 -12.34 -7.17 11.78
C THR A 151 -12.71 -7.43 10.33
N ASP A 152 -13.97 -7.19 10.00
CA ASP A 152 -14.42 -7.19 8.62
C ASP A 152 -13.74 -6.06 7.84
N PHE A 153 -13.47 -4.93 8.51
CA PHE A 153 -12.79 -3.80 7.90
C PHE A 153 -11.46 -4.22 7.26
N TYR A 154 -10.55 -4.81 8.03
CA TYR A 154 -9.23 -5.17 7.48
C TYR A 154 -9.31 -6.35 6.51
N LYS A 155 -10.28 -7.24 6.66
CA LYS A 155 -10.52 -8.28 5.64
C LYS A 155 -10.96 -7.68 4.31
N GLU A 156 -11.83 -6.69 4.35
CA GLU A 156 -12.29 -5.99 3.15
C GLU A 156 -11.20 -5.11 2.54
N VAL A 157 -10.38 -4.46 3.38
CA VAL A 157 -9.22 -3.70 2.90
C VAL A 157 -8.26 -4.64 2.17
N ALA A 158 -7.96 -5.79 2.74
CA ALA A 158 -7.08 -6.78 2.11
C ALA A 158 -7.63 -7.24 0.75
N THR A 159 -8.91 -7.57 0.70
CA THR A 159 -9.57 -8.03 -0.53
C THR A 159 -9.56 -6.93 -1.60
N SER A 160 -9.95 -5.73 -1.22
CA SER A 160 -10.03 -4.60 -2.15
C SER A 160 -8.67 -4.17 -2.69
N LEU A 161 -7.66 -4.13 -1.82
CA LEU A 161 -6.31 -3.78 -2.24
C LEU A 161 -5.75 -4.82 -3.19
N LYS A 162 -5.94 -6.10 -2.88
CA LYS A 162 -5.48 -7.18 -3.76
C LYS A 162 -6.12 -7.10 -5.14
N GLU A 163 -7.44 -6.91 -5.19
CA GLU A 163 -8.16 -6.77 -6.45
C GLU A 163 -7.66 -5.56 -7.25
N PHE A 164 -7.46 -4.43 -6.58
CA PHE A 164 -6.98 -3.22 -7.23
C PHE A 164 -5.59 -3.43 -7.82
N VAL A 165 -4.64 -3.94 -7.04
CA VAL A 165 -3.26 -4.15 -7.50
C VAL A 165 -3.22 -5.16 -8.65
N LEU A 166 -3.95 -6.27 -8.54
CA LEU A 166 -3.99 -7.26 -9.62
C LEU A 166 -4.57 -6.67 -10.91
N SER A 167 -5.58 -5.82 -10.79
CA SER A 167 -6.14 -5.09 -11.94
C SER A 167 -5.10 -4.20 -12.60
N GLU A 168 -4.31 -3.48 -11.81
CA GLU A 168 -3.22 -2.65 -12.32
C GLU A 168 -2.14 -3.48 -13.02
N CYS A 169 -1.85 -4.68 -12.50
CA CYS A 169 -0.83 -5.56 -13.06
C CYS A 169 -1.22 -6.14 -14.42
N GLU A 170 -2.51 -6.31 -14.68
CA GLU A 170 -3.03 -6.82 -15.94
C GLU A 170 -3.09 -5.75 -17.03
N GLY A 171 -3.10 -4.51 -16.65
CA GLY A 171 -3.13 -3.36 -17.55
C GLY A 171 -1.76 -2.96 -18.08
#